data_f9be16be82d3897f12f914ae43f5cfdf
#
_entry.id   f9be16be82d3897f12f914ae43f5cfdf
#
_cell.length_a   1.000
_cell.length_b   1.000
_cell.length_c   1.000
_cell.angle_alpha   90.00
_cell.angle_beta   90.00
_cell.angle_gamma   90.00
#
_symmetry.space_group_name_H-M   'P 1'
#
loop_
_entity.id
_entity.type
_entity.pdbx_description
1 polymer ?
#
loop_
_entity_poly.entity_id
_entity_poly.type
_entity_poly.pdbx_seq_one_letter_code
_entity_poly.pdbx_strand_id
1 'polypeptide(L)'
;MNQNPFEATEEVVRGTWVITIAGELDIATSPKVRELLSDAARDRDRPLVIDLSRCNFVDSTGLATLLHGAKPAQNGESNVALVSSGGEVRKLLELTAIDKTIPVFESLDSAIEAVLAED
;
A
#
# COMPACT_ATOMS: atom_id res chain seq x y z
N MET A 1 17.01 -1.37 20.83
CA MET A 1 16.83 -0.05 20.26
C MET A 1 16.20 -0.15 18.89
N ASN A 2 15.15 0.55 18.70
CA ASN A 2 14.44 0.51 17.43
C ASN A 2 15.14 1.37 16.38
N GLN A 3 15.46 0.78 15.25
CA GLN A 3 16.18 1.45 14.19
C GLN A 3 15.27 1.96 13.10
N ASN A 4 14.00 1.55 13.10
CA ASN A 4 13.08 1.90 12.02
C ASN A 4 11.80 2.48 12.60
N PRO A 5 11.84 3.75 13.01
CA PRO A 5 10.63 4.35 13.54
C PRO A 5 9.54 4.33 12.49
N PHE A 6 8.33 4.14 12.97
CA PHE A 6 7.18 4.13 12.07
C PHE A 6 6.98 5.53 11.48
N GLU A 7 6.69 5.54 10.20
CA GLU A 7 6.36 6.78 9.50
C GLU A 7 5.40 6.45 8.36
N ALA A 8 4.38 7.24 8.22
CA ALA A 8 3.44 7.08 7.10
C ALA A 8 3.16 8.45 6.53
N THR A 9 3.35 8.58 5.23
CA THR A 9 3.16 9.86 4.53
C THR A 9 2.29 9.66 3.32
N GLU A 10 1.67 10.74 2.85
CA GLU A 10 0.91 10.70 1.62
C GLU A 10 1.32 11.87 0.74
N GLU A 11 1.33 11.64 -0.56
CA GLU A 11 1.61 12.68 -1.53
C GLU A 11 0.99 12.29 -2.87
N VAL A 12 0.90 13.24 -3.76
CA VAL A 12 0.41 13.00 -5.12
C VAL A 12 1.61 13.04 -6.06
N VAL A 13 1.82 11.97 -6.79
CA VAL A 13 2.92 11.84 -7.74
C VAL A 13 2.31 11.45 -9.08
N ARG A 14 2.48 12.31 -10.08
CA ARG A 14 1.95 12.06 -11.42
C ARG A 14 0.46 11.72 -11.40
N GLY A 15 -0.30 12.45 -10.57
CA GLY A 15 -1.73 12.25 -10.47
C GLY A 15 -2.16 11.03 -9.66
N THR A 16 -1.22 10.37 -9.00
CA THR A 16 -1.47 9.15 -8.23
C THR A 16 -1.26 9.43 -6.75
N TRP A 17 -2.18 8.97 -5.91
CA TRP A 17 -1.96 9.01 -4.47
C TRP A 17 -0.90 7.98 -4.12
N VAL A 18 0.14 8.40 -3.40
CA VAL A 18 1.19 7.50 -2.93
C VAL A 18 1.23 7.58 -1.41
N ILE A 19 0.94 6.47 -0.77
CA ILE A 19 1.04 6.36 0.69
C ILE A 19 2.26 5.50 0.97
N THR A 20 3.26 6.10 1.61
CA THR A 20 4.50 5.41 1.93
C THR A 20 4.49 5.05 3.40
N ILE A 21 4.76 3.78 3.69
CA ILE A 21 4.79 3.24 5.05
C ILE A 21 6.21 2.76 5.33
N ALA A 22 6.83 3.32 6.36
CA ALA A 22 8.14 2.92 6.80
C ALA A 22 8.05 2.35 8.21
N GLY A 23 8.90 1.37 8.52
CA GLY A 23 8.93 0.76 9.84
C GLY A 23 7.99 -0.42 9.91
N GLU A 24 7.25 -0.54 11.00
CA GLU A 24 6.38 -1.70 11.23
C GLU A 24 4.92 -1.31 11.11
N LEU A 25 4.18 -2.08 10.35
CA LEU A 25 2.74 -1.90 10.21
C LEU A 25 2.06 -2.97 11.07
N ASP A 26 1.59 -2.55 12.24
CA ASP A 26 1.04 -3.45 13.23
C ASP A 26 -0.19 -2.83 13.89
N ILE A 27 -0.66 -3.46 14.96
CA ILE A 27 -1.88 -3.01 15.62
C ILE A 27 -1.75 -1.57 16.14
N ALA A 28 -0.55 -1.16 16.53
CA ALA A 28 -0.34 0.19 17.06
C ALA A 28 -0.29 1.26 15.97
N THR A 29 0.21 0.91 14.78
CA THR A 29 0.42 1.87 13.71
C THR A 29 -0.68 1.84 12.66
N SER A 30 -1.47 0.77 12.61
CA SER A 30 -2.53 0.63 11.61
C SER A 30 -3.56 1.76 11.61
N PRO A 31 -3.94 2.34 12.77
CA PRO A 31 -4.92 3.44 12.74
C PRO A 31 -4.47 4.63 11.90
N LYS A 32 -3.18 4.97 11.97
CA LYS A 32 -2.67 6.08 11.15
C LYS A 32 -2.74 5.76 9.67
N VAL A 33 -2.36 4.54 9.29
CA VAL A 33 -2.41 4.14 7.89
C VAL A 33 -3.85 4.09 7.40
N ARG A 34 -4.75 3.58 8.24
CA ARG A 34 -6.17 3.50 7.87
C ARG A 34 -6.74 4.90 7.61
N GLU A 35 -6.32 5.88 8.40
CA GLU A 35 -6.74 7.26 8.20
C GLU A 35 -6.28 7.79 6.84
N LEU A 36 -5.02 7.55 6.49
CA LEU A 36 -4.50 8.00 5.21
C LEU A 36 -5.19 7.30 4.04
N LEU A 37 -5.45 6.00 4.18
CA LEU A 37 -6.16 5.26 3.15
C LEU A 37 -7.58 5.78 2.97
N SER A 38 -8.24 6.13 4.06
CA SER A 38 -9.59 6.67 3.98
C SER A 38 -9.61 8.02 3.28
N ASP A 39 -8.60 8.86 3.56
CA ASP A 39 -8.49 10.15 2.89
C ASP A 39 -8.30 9.97 1.39
N ALA A 40 -7.41 9.06 1.00
CA ALA A 40 -7.16 8.80 -0.42
C ALA A 40 -8.41 8.24 -1.11
N ALA A 41 -9.19 7.44 -0.39
CA ALA A 41 -10.39 6.83 -0.97
C ALA A 41 -11.47 7.84 -1.31
N ARG A 42 -11.44 9.02 -0.70
CA ARG A 42 -12.41 10.06 -1.03
C ARG A 42 -12.16 10.67 -2.40
N ASP A 43 -10.94 10.55 -2.89
CA ASP A 43 -10.56 11.10 -4.20
C ASP A 43 -10.52 9.97 -5.21
N ARG A 44 -11.68 9.59 -5.73
CA ARG A 44 -11.81 8.43 -6.59
C ARG A 44 -11.28 8.66 -8.00
N ASP A 45 -10.95 9.91 -8.31
CA ASP A 45 -10.39 10.23 -9.62
C ASP A 45 -8.93 9.87 -9.73
N ARG A 46 -8.28 9.55 -8.60
CA ARG A 46 -6.87 9.23 -8.59
C ARG A 46 -6.64 7.78 -8.19
N PRO A 47 -5.75 7.09 -8.90
CA PRO A 47 -5.34 5.77 -8.45
C PRO A 47 -4.49 5.87 -7.17
N LEU A 48 -4.25 4.74 -6.55
CA LEU A 48 -3.54 4.67 -5.28
C LEU A 48 -2.39 3.67 -5.36
N VAL A 49 -1.23 4.08 -4.89
CA VAL A 49 -0.11 3.17 -4.68
C VAL A 49 0.25 3.18 -3.21
N ILE A 50 0.34 2.00 -2.61
CA ILE A 50 0.78 1.84 -1.23
C ILE A 50 2.21 1.32 -1.29
N ASP A 51 3.16 2.14 -0.86
CA ASP A 51 4.58 1.83 -0.98
C ASP A 51 5.08 1.22 0.32
N LEU A 52 5.37 -0.06 0.28
CA LEU A 52 5.87 -0.82 1.43
C LEU A 52 7.37 -1.10 1.33
N SER A 53 8.07 -0.42 0.42
CA SER A 53 9.49 -0.72 0.22
C SER A 53 10.34 -0.43 1.46
N ARG A 54 9.87 0.44 2.35
CA ARG A 54 10.55 0.76 3.59
C ARG A 54 9.88 0.15 4.81
N CYS A 55 8.87 -0.69 4.59
CA CYS A 55 8.17 -1.39 5.64
C CYS A 55 8.86 -2.73 5.87
N ASN A 56 9.21 -3.03 7.12
CA ASN A 56 9.97 -4.23 7.42
C ASN A 56 9.20 -5.27 8.23
N PHE A 57 7.95 -4.99 8.57
CA PHE A 57 7.14 -5.94 9.32
C PHE A 57 5.67 -5.59 9.17
N VAL A 58 4.84 -6.62 8.98
CA VAL A 58 3.39 -6.45 8.89
C VAL A 58 2.76 -7.59 9.68
N ASP A 59 1.89 -7.26 10.65
CA ASP A 59 1.15 -8.28 11.37
C ASP A 59 -0.25 -8.45 10.76
N SER A 60 -1.09 -9.26 11.39
CA SER A 60 -2.42 -9.54 10.84
C SER A 60 -3.31 -8.29 10.79
N THR A 61 -3.16 -7.39 11.75
CA THR A 61 -3.90 -6.14 11.73
C THR A 61 -3.45 -5.27 10.57
N GLY A 62 -2.13 -5.24 10.33
CA GLY A 62 -1.59 -4.51 9.19
C GLY A 62 -2.07 -5.08 7.87
N LEU A 63 -2.11 -6.40 7.75
CA LEU A 63 -2.63 -7.02 6.52
C LEU A 63 -4.09 -6.63 6.28
N ALA A 64 -4.89 -6.65 7.34
CA ALA A 64 -6.30 -6.26 7.21
C ALA A 64 -6.42 -4.81 6.77
N THR A 65 -5.53 -3.95 7.26
CA THR A 65 -5.53 -2.55 6.87
C THR A 65 -5.20 -2.39 5.39
N LEU A 66 -4.22 -3.16 4.89
CA LEU A 66 -3.88 -3.11 3.47
C LEU A 66 -5.04 -3.60 2.61
N LEU A 67 -5.71 -4.67 3.03
CA LEU A 67 -6.87 -5.18 2.30
C LEU A 67 -8.02 -4.17 2.29
N HIS A 68 -8.19 -3.47 3.41
CA HIS A 68 -9.20 -2.43 3.47
C HIS A 68 -8.92 -1.33 2.45
N GLY A 69 -7.65 -0.94 2.31
CA GLY A 69 -7.27 0.08 1.34
C GLY A 69 -7.44 -0.37 -0.10
N ALA A 70 -7.50 -1.68 -0.33
CA ALA A 70 -7.64 -2.23 -1.67
C ALA A 70 -9.09 -2.42 -2.11
N LYS A 71 -10.05 -2.18 -1.23
CA LYS A 71 -11.46 -2.40 -1.57
C LYS A 71 -11.92 -1.65 -2.81
N PRO A 72 -11.53 -0.39 -3.02
CA PRO A 72 -11.97 0.29 -4.25
C PRO A 72 -11.52 -0.44 -5.52
N ALA A 73 -10.33 -1.05 -5.51
CA ALA A 73 -9.85 -1.80 -6.66
C ALA A 73 -10.67 -3.07 -6.85
N GLN A 74 -11.00 -3.75 -5.76
CA GLN A 74 -11.81 -4.96 -5.82
C GLN A 74 -13.20 -4.68 -6.37
N ASN A 75 -13.71 -3.49 -6.09
CA ASN A 75 -15.03 -3.08 -6.54
C ASN A 75 -15.01 -2.43 -7.92
N GLY A 76 -13.85 -2.35 -8.57
CA GLY A 76 -13.73 -1.71 -9.86
C GLY A 76 -13.83 -0.21 -9.82
N GLU A 77 -13.67 0.40 -8.65
CA GLU A 77 -13.85 1.85 -8.47
C GLU A 77 -12.57 2.64 -8.69
N SER A 78 -11.42 2.02 -8.47
CA SER A 78 -10.16 2.70 -8.74
C SER A 78 -9.05 1.66 -8.84
N ASN A 79 -7.90 2.09 -9.35
CA ASN A 79 -6.74 1.21 -9.46
C ASN A 79 -5.88 1.35 -8.22
N VAL A 80 -5.47 0.21 -7.66
CA VAL A 80 -4.61 0.18 -6.49
C VAL A 80 -3.47 -0.79 -6.75
N ALA A 81 -2.26 -0.42 -6.34
CA ALA A 81 -1.09 -1.28 -6.44
C ALA A 81 -0.27 -1.17 -5.17
N LEU A 82 0.51 -2.21 -4.90
CA LEU A 82 1.45 -2.23 -3.79
C LEU A 82 2.87 -2.21 -4.34
N VAL A 83 3.80 -1.64 -3.56
CA VAL A 83 5.21 -1.72 -3.87
C VAL A 83 5.89 -2.48 -2.75
N SER A 84 6.66 -3.51 -3.11
CA SER A 84 7.45 -4.26 -2.16
C SER A 84 8.70 -4.76 -2.88
N SER A 85 9.86 -4.41 -2.37
CA SER A 85 11.11 -4.71 -3.05
C SER A 85 11.68 -6.07 -2.69
N GLY A 86 10.93 -6.88 -1.95
CA GLY A 86 11.37 -8.22 -1.57
C GLY A 86 11.41 -8.37 -0.07
N GLY A 87 12.05 -9.45 0.39
CA GLY A 87 12.21 -9.71 1.82
C GLY A 87 10.97 -10.29 2.47
N GLU A 88 10.89 -10.10 3.79
CA GLU A 88 9.85 -10.72 4.58
C GLU A 88 8.44 -10.23 4.24
N VAL A 89 8.32 -8.94 3.97
CA VAL A 89 7.00 -8.38 3.65
C VAL A 89 6.51 -8.94 2.33
N ARG A 90 7.37 -9.03 1.31
CA ARG A 90 6.98 -9.59 0.03
C ARG A 90 6.54 -11.04 0.16
N LYS A 91 7.30 -11.80 0.95
CA LYS A 91 6.95 -13.20 1.18
C LYS A 91 5.59 -13.32 1.85
N LEU A 92 5.30 -12.44 2.81
CA LEU A 92 4.02 -12.45 3.49
C LEU A 92 2.87 -12.15 2.53
N LEU A 93 3.08 -11.20 1.62
CA LEU A 93 2.06 -10.88 0.63
C LEU A 93 1.77 -12.08 -0.27
N GLU A 94 2.81 -12.83 -0.61
CA GLU A 94 2.66 -14.02 -1.44
C GLU A 94 1.96 -15.14 -0.68
N LEU A 95 2.36 -15.37 0.57
CA LEU A 95 1.78 -16.44 1.37
C LEU A 95 0.31 -16.22 1.68
N THR A 96 -0.10 -14.96 1.80
CA THR A 96 -1.49 -14.63 2.10
C THR A 96 -2.31 -14.44 0.84
N ALA A 97 -1.70 -14.59 -0.33
CA ALA A 97 -2.35 -14.43 -1.63
C ALA A 97 -2.89 -13.03 -1.87
N ILE A 98 -2.40 -12.04 -1.11
CA ILE A 98 -2.79 -10.65 -1.35
C ILE A 98 -2.32 -10.20 -2.72
N ASP A 99 -1.15 -10.70 -3.17
CA ASP A 99 -0.62 -10.35 -4.48
C ASP A 99 -1.50 -10.83 -5.63
N LYS A 100 -2.46 -11.70 -5.36
CA LYS A 100 -3.43 -12.13 -6.37
C LYS A 100 -4.63 -11.19 -6.43
N THR A 101 -4.83 -10.41 -5.40
CA THR A 101 -5.92 -9.45 -5.32
C THR A 101 -5.47 -8.05 -5.74
N ILE A 102 -4.26 -7.67 -5.29
CA ILE A 102 -3.69 -6.36 -5.58
C ILE A 102 -2.34 -6.58 -6.25
N PRO A 103 -2.09 -6.02 -7.42
CA PRO A 103 -0.78 -6.20 -8.06
C PRO A 103 0.33 -5.61 -7.22
N VAL A 104 1.45 -6.33 -7.16
CA VAL A 104 2.62 -5.93 -6.38
C VAL A 104 3.78 -5.69 -7.33
N PHE A 105 4.44 -4.57 -7.19
CA PHE A 105 5.55 -4.16 -8.04
C PHE A 105 6.80 -3.95 -7.19
N GLU A 106 7.95 -4.03 -7.82
CA GLU A 106 9.21 -3.90 -7.10
C GLU A 106 9.66 -2.46 -6.94
N SER A 107 9.11 -1.54 -7.74
CA SER A 107 9.48 -0.14 -7.65
C SER A 107 8.25 0.75 -7.70
N LEU A 108 8.41 1.94 -7.14
CA LEU A 108 7.32 2.92 -7.17
C LEU A 108 7.00 3.34 -8.60
N ASP A 109 8.03 3.53 -9.43
CA ASP A 109 7.80 3.94 -10.81
C ASP A 109 6.97 2.91 -11.57
N SER A 110 7.30 1.63 -11.43
CA SER A 110 6.54 0.57 -12.10
C SER A 110 5.09 0.55 -11.63
N ALA A 111 4.89 0.72 -10.33
CA ALA A 111 3.53 0.71 -9.77
C ALA A 111 2.72 1.89 -10.30
N ILE A 112 3.31 3.08 -10.32
CA ILE A 112 2.61 4.26 -10.81
C ILE A 112 2.26 4.09 -12.29
N GLU A 113 3.19 3.60 -13.09
CA GLU A 113 2.91 3.39 -14.51
C GLU A 113 1.76 2.41 -14.68
N ALA A 114 1.73 1.35 -13.87
CA ALA A 114 0.69 0.33 -14.00
C ALA A 114 -0.69 0.87 -13.65
N VAL A 115 -0.80 1.65 -12.57
CA VAL A 115 -2.11 2.16 -12.16
C VAL A 115 -2.61 3.28 -13.07
N LEU A 116 -1.72 3.93 -13.80
CA LEU A 116 -2.09 4.97 -14.74
C LEU A 116 -2.40 4.41 -16.13
N ALA A 117 -2.05 3.16 -16.39
CA ALA A 117 -2.26 2.58 -17.71
C ALA A 117 -3.74 2.46 -18.01
N GLU A 118 -4.09 2.81 -19.24
CA GLU A 118 -5.47 2.64 -19.71
C GLU A 118 -5.62 1.28 -20.33
N ASP A 119 -6.76 0.68 -20.15
CA ASP A 119 -7.04 -0.63 -20.73
C ASP A 119 -7.50 -0.53 -22.17
#